data_a2fc2208991d448e785392beb6052b54
#
_entry.id   a2fc2208991d448e785392beb6052b54
#
_cell.length_a   1.000
_cell.length_b   1.000
_cell.length_c   1.000
_cell.angle_alpha   90.00
_cell.angle_beta   90.00
_cell.angle_gamma   90.00
#
_symmetry.space_group_name_H-M   'P 1'
#
loop_
_entity.id
_entity.type
_entity.pdbx_description
1 polymer ?
#
loop_
_entity_poly.entity_id
_entity_poly.type
_entity_poly.pdbx_seq_one_letter_code
_entity_poly.pdbx_strand_id
1 'polypeptide(L)'
;HGYAPHAHDQETPRALLDPVVVLEQQPTLARPLPPFLIPIGTKDPLIDDSRRLHAALEALGGDSRLRYYAGEIHAFHAFVWREQARACWDHTYDFLEEHLSRTPAARTA
;
A
#
# COMPACT_ATOMS: atom_id res chain seq x y z
N HIS A 1 -1.11 9.15 -19.29
CA HIS A 1 -1.79 9.60 -18.94
C HIS A 1 -2.96 9.89 -19.83
N GLY A 2 -3.02 9.46 -21.01
CA GLY A 2 -4.17 9.60 -21.81
C GLY A 2 -5.41 9.06 -21.17
N TYR A 3 -5.27 8.31 -20.12
CA TYR A 3 -6.39 7.79 -19.45
C TYR A 3 -7.05 8.86 -18.59
N ALA A 4 -6.25 9.67 -17.93
CA ALA A 4 -6.80 10.70 -17.09
C ALA A 4 -7.63 11.72 -17.85
N PRO A 5 -7.27 12.10 -19.05
CA PRO A 5 -8.05 13.08 -19.78
C PRO A 5 -9.51 12.72 -19.98
N HIS A 6 -9.80 11.44 -19.98
CA HIS A 6 -11.19 11.08 -20.18
C HIS A 6 -12.02 11.30 -18.94
N ALA A 7 -11.37 11.34 -17.81
CA ALA A 7 -12.10 11.45 -16.59
C ALA A 7 -12.66 12.84 -16.40
N HIS A 8 -12.00 13.82 -17.01
CA HIS A 8 -12.49 15.14 -16.75
C HIS A 8 -13.74 15.41 -17.50
N ASP A 9 -14.14 14.42 -18.18
CA ASP A 9 -15.40 14.62 -18.75
C ASP A 9 -16.27 14.63 -17.63
N GLN A 10 -15.86 14.69 -16.76
CA GLN A 10 -16.48 15.16 -16.00
C GLN A 10 -17.27 14.75 -14.96
N GLU A 11 -17.90 13.89 -14.99
CA GLU A 11 -18.72 13.41 -13.93
C GLU A 11 -17.93 12.87 -12.79
N THR A 12 -16.71 12.42 -13.06
CA THR A 12 -15.85 11.85 -12.03
C THR A 12 -14.88 12.89 -11.53
N PRO A 13 -15.03 13.35 -10.31
CA PRO A 13 -14.07 14.29 -9.77
C PRO A 13 -12.67 13.73 -9.82
N ARG A 14 -11.71 14.60 -10.11
CA ARG A 14 -10.33 14.16 -10.24
C ARG A 14 -9.83 13.47 -8.98
N ALA A 15 -10.29 13.92 -7.82
CA ALA A 15 -9.88 13.30 -6.58
C ALA A 15 -10.23 11.82 -6.50
N LEU A 16 -11.26 11.38 -7.19
CA LEU A 16 -11.67 9.98 -7.16
C LEU A 16 -10.77 9.10 -8.01
N LEU A 17 -9.84 9.69 -8.76
CA LEU A 17 -8.90 8.92 -9.55
C LEU A 17 -7.62 8.64 -8.80
N ASP A 18 -7.41 9.29 -7.67
CA ASP A 18 -6.20 9.10 -6.87
C ASP A 18 -6.58 8.43 -5.56
N PRO A 19 -6.20 7.17 -5.38
CA PRO A 19 -6.56 6.43 -4.17
C PRO A 19 -6.08 7.09 -2.88
N VAL A 20 -4.92 7.74 -2.90
CA VAL A 20 -4.40 8.39 -1.71
C VAL A 20 -5.27 9.57 -1.33
N VAL A 21 -5.67 10.36 -2.31
CA VAL A 21 -6.55 11.50 -2.06
C VAL A 21 -7.88 11.05 -1.51
N VAL A 22 -8.45 9.98 -2.08
CA VAL A 22 -9.71 9.44 -1.59
C VAL A 22 -9.60 9.05 -0.12
N LEU A 23 -8.51 8.37 0.23
CA LEU A 23 -8.31 7.94 1.61
C LEU A 23 -8.04 9.12 2.54
N GLU A 24 -7.36 10.15 2.05
CA GLU A 24 -7.07 11.33 2.86
C GLU A 24 -8.33 12.11 3.21
N GLN A 25 -9.36 11.96 2.44
CA GLN A 25 -10.64 12.60 2.72
C GLN A 25 -11.43 11.88 3.80
N GLN A 26 -10.86 10.81 4.35
CA GLN A 26 -11.45 10.05 5.44
C GLN A 26 -12.88 9.61 5.14
N PRO A 27 -13.05 8.79 4.12
CA PRO A 27 -14.38 8.35 3.73
C PRO A 27 -15.02 7.47 4.79
N THR A 28 -16.34 7.37 4.73
CA THR A 28 -17.06 6.40 5.55
C THR A 28 -16.84 5.02 4.93
N LEU A 29 -16.28 4.12 5.71
CA LEU A 29 -15.94 2.80 5.20
C LEU A 29 -17.10 1.85 5.38
N ALA A 30 -17.42 1.11 4.33
CA ALA A 30 -18.44 0.07 4.40
C ALA A 30 -17.95 -1.14 5.18
N ARG A 31 -16.63 -1.36 5.22
CA ARG A 31 -15.99 -2.45 5.92
C ARG A 31 -14.68 -1.95 6.51
N PRO A 32 -14.17 -2.64 7.52
CA PRO A 32 -12.84 -2.31 8.01
C PRO A 32 -11.81 -2.50 6.90
N LEU A 33 -10.76 -1.70 6.94
CA LEU A 33 -9.68 -1.84 5.99
C LEU A 33 -8.89 -3.11 6.28
N PRO A 34 -8.43 -3.83 5.24
CA PRO A 34 -7.51 -4.93 5.47
C PRO A 34 -6.17 -4.41 5.94
N PRO A 35 -5.32 -5.26 6.51
CA PRO A 35 -3.96 -4.85 6.84
C PRO A 35 -3.17 -4.56 5.57
N PHE A 36 -2.26 -3.59 5.66
CA PHE A 36 -1.42 -3.18 4.55
C PHE A 36 0.04 -3.30 4.91
N LEU A 37 0.83 -3.78 3.98
CA LEU A 37 2.30 -3.70 4.07
C LEU A 37 2.77 -2.89 2.87
N ILE A 38 3.54 -1.84 3.13
CA ILE A 38 4.01 -0.93 2.08
C ILE A 38 5.54 -0.97 2.09
N PRO A 39 6.17 -1.84 1.30
CA PRO A 39 7.63 -1.83 1.18
C PRO A 39 8.04 -0.75 0.19
N ILE A 40 9.06 0.03 0.56
CA ILE A 40 9.51 1.11 -0.30
C ILE A 40 11.03 1.28 -0.17
N GLY A 41 11.71 1.43 -1.30
CA GLY A 41 13.12 1.75 -1.31
C GLY A 41 13.33 3.22 -1.05
N THR A 42 14.39 3.57 -0.34
CA THR A 42 14.60 4.97 0.03
C THR A 42 15.00 5.85 -1.16
N LYS A 43 15.40 5.23 -2.29
CA LYS A 43 15.68 5.97 -3.51
C LYS A 43 14.52 5.93 -4.50
N ASP A 44 13.36 5.43 -4.06
CA ASP A 44 12.19 5.40 -4.90
C ASP A 44 11.56 6.79 -4.97
N PRO A 45 11.31 7.32 -6.16
CA PRO A 45 10.70 8.65 -6.27
C PRO A 45 9.28 8.71 -5.72
N LEU A 46 8.64 7.57 -5.53
CA LEU A 46 7.29 7.52 -4.97
C LEU A 46 7.27 7.38 -3.45
N ILE A 47 8.41 7.63 -2.81
CA ILE A 47 8.51 7.44 -1.36
C ILE A 47 7.54 8.36 -0.61
N ASP A 48 7.35 9.58 -1.07
CA ASP A 48 6.42 10.49 -0.41
C ASP A 48 4.98 10.04 -0.55
N ASP A 49 4.64 9.48 -1.70
CA ASP A 49 3.30 8.93 -1.90
C ASP A 49 3.06 7.73 -0.99
N SER A 50 4.08 6.92 -0.76
CA SER A 50 3.99 5.79 0.17
C SER A 50 3.77 6.28 1.59
N ARG A 51 4.44 7.35 1.98
CA ARG A 51 4.24 7.96 3.31
C ARG A 51 2.84 8.52 3.46
N ARG A 52 2.34 9.17 2.42
CA ARG A 52 0.97 9.70 2.43
C ARG A 52 -0.05 8.60 2.54
N LEU A 53 0.15 7.52 1.78
CA LEU A 53 -0.75 6.37 1.84
C LEU A 53 -0.78 5.78 3.24
N HIS A 54 0.41 5.57 3.82
CA HIS A 54 0.50 5.01 5.15
C HIS A 54 -0.22 5.89 6.18
N ALA A 55 0.01 7.20 6.12
CA ALA A 55 -0.61 8.13 7.04
C ALA A 55 -2.13 8.14 6.89
N ALA A 56 -2.62 8.08 5.65
CA ALA A 56 -4.05 8.06 5.40
C ALA A 56 -4.70 6.79 5.93
N LEU A 57 -4.03 5.65 5.76
CA LEU A 57 -4.55 4.39 6.27
C LEU A 57 -4.59 4.39 7.79
N GLU A 58 -3.57 4.94 8.43
CA GLU A 58 -3.56 5.03 9.89
C GLU A 58 -4.64 5.97 10.39
N ALA A 59 -4.87 7.07 9.70
CA ALA A 59 -5.91 8.01 10.09
C ALA A 59 -7.30 7.38 10.02
N LEU A 60 -7.48 6.37 9.18
CA LEU A 60 -8.75 5.65 9.08
C LEU A 60 -8.81 4.48 10.05
N GLY A 61 -7.83 4.34 10.93
CA GLY A 61 -7.81 3.26 11.91
C GLY A 61 -7.33 1.93 11.36
N GLY A 62 -6.69 1.95 10.20
CA GLY A 62 -6.21 0.72 9.59
C GLY A 62 -4.87 0.28 10.16
N ASP A 63 -4.53 -0.99 9.92
CA ASP A 63 -3.23 -1.55 10.27
C ASP A 63 -2.34 -1.39 9.04
N SER A 64 -1.44 -0.42 9.08
CA SER A 64 -0.55 -0.15 7.96
C SER A 64 0.89 -0.18 8.44
N ARG A 65 1.73 -0.89 7.71
CA ARG A 65 3.15 -1.00 8.03
C ARG A 65 3.95 -0.52 6.84
N LEU A 66 4.71 0.54 7.05
CA LEU A 66 5.57 1.11 6.03
C LEU A 66 7.01 0.65 6.33
N ARG A 67 7.61 -0.06 5.38
CA ARG A 67 8.93 -0.62 5.60
C ARG A 67 9.90 -0.08 4.58
N TYR A 68 10.94 0.57 5.08
CA TYR A 68 11.95 1.18 4.21
C TYR A 68 13.08 0.21 3.93
N TYR A 69 13.58 0.22 2.70
CA TYR A 69 14.74 -0.56 2.29
C TYR A 69 15.79 0.42 1.80
N ALA A 70 16.84 0.60 2.59
CA ALA A 70 17.83 1.65 2.39
C ALA A 70 18.53 1.52 1.04
N GLY A 71 18.55 2.60 0.30
CA GLY A 71 19.27 2.67 -0.97
C GLY A 71 18.60 1.97 -2.14
N GLU A 72 17.45 1.35 -1.95
CA GLU A 72 16.79 0.62 -3.03
C GLU A 72 15.93 1.53 -3.88
N ILE A 73 15.80 1.18 -5.16
CA ILE A 73 15.05 1.95 -6.14
C ILE A 73 13.63 1.39 -6.27
N HIS A 74 12.85 2.04 -7.11
CA HIS A 74 11.49 1.59 -7.39
C HIS A 74 11.50 0.14 -7.91
N ALA A 75 10.57 -0.65 -7.38
CA ALA A 75 10.40 -2.05 -7.78
C ALA A 75 11.63 -2.92 -7.54
N PHE A 76 12.46 -2.55 -6.54
CA PHE A 76 13.69 -3.29 -6.27
C PHE A 76 13.43 -4.77 -5.95
N HIS A 77 12.26 -5.10 -5.45
CA HIS A 77 11.94 -6.48 -5.09
C HIS A 77 11.91 -7.42 -6.29
N ALA A 78 11.85 -6.86 -7.50
CA ALA A 78 11.92 -7.68 -8.71
C ALA A 78 13.33 -8.18 -8.98
N PHE A 79 14.35 -7.55 -8.38
CA PHE A 79 15.74 -7.95 -8.58
C PHE A 79 16.12 -8.99 -7.54
N VAL A 80 15.61 -10.20 -7.73
CA VAL A 80 15.66 -11.25 -6.69
C VAL A 80 17.06 -11.75 -6.36
N TRP A 81 18.07 -11.39 -7.16
CA TRP A 81 19.45 -11.71 -6.82
C TRP A 81 20.00 -10.77 -5.76
N ARG A 82 19.32 -9.68 -5.47
CA ARG A 82 19.79 -8.72 -4.46
C ARG A 82 19.30 -9.15 -3.09
N GLU A 83 20.16 -8.97 -2.10
CA GLU A 83 19.84 -9.38 -0.74
C GLU A 83 18.61 -8.67 -0.21
N GLN A 84 18.49 -7.37 -0.44
CA GLN A 84 17.36 -6.63 0.08
C GLN A 84 16.06 -7.00 -0.63
N ALA A 85 16.12 -7.40 -1.90
CA ALA A 85 14.92 -7.90 -2.58
C ALA A 85 14.44 -9.18 -1.91
N ARG A 86 15.35 -10.09 -1.60
CA ARG A 86 14.98 -11.32 -0.89
C ARG A 86 14.43 -11.02 0.50
N ALA A 87 15.05 -10.05 1.19
CA ALA A 87 14.55 -9.65 2.51
C ALA A 87 13.14 -9.08 2.40
N CYS A 88 12.87 -8.31 1.36
CA CYS A 88 11.55 -7.76 1.13
C CYS A 88 10.52 -8.87 0.94
N TRP A 89 10.86 -9.89 0.15
CA TRP A 89 9.96 -11.02 -0.04
C TRP A 89 9.75 -11.79 1.25
N ASP A 90 10.81 -11.98 2.05
CA ASP A 90 10.66 -12.66 3.33
C ASP A 90 9.73 -11.88 4.26
N HIS A 91 9.89 -10.57 4.33
CA HIS A 91 9.01 -9.74 5.14
C HIS A 91 7.58 -9.79 4.62
N THR A 92 7.42 -9.83 3.30
CA THR A 92 6.10 -9.91 2.69
C THR A 92 5.41 -11.22 3.06
N TYR A 93 6.13 -12.34 2.97
CA TYR A 93 5.56 -13.64 3.32
C TYR A 93 5.25 -13.72 4.81
N ASP A 94 6.12 -13.17 5.66
CA ASP A 94 5.86 -13.14 7.09
C ASP A 94 4.60 -12.35 7.40
N PHE A 95 4.42 -11.22 6.73
CA PHE A 95 3.23 -10.41 6.90
C PHE A 95 1.98 -11.16 6.48
N LEU A 96 2.04 -11.82 5.32
CA LEU A 96 0.89 -12.58 4.84
C LEU A 96 0.58 -13.74 5.77
N GLU A 97 1.61 -14.43 6.23
CA GLU A 97 1.39 -15.55 7.13
C GLU A 97 0.78 -15.08 8.44
N GLU A 98 1.28 -13.98 8.98
CA GLU A 98 0.75 -13.43 10.21
C GLU A 98 -0.75 -13.13 10.09
N HIS A 99 -1.15 -12.49 9.00
CA HIS A 99 -2.52 -12.04 8.87
C HIS A 99 -3.46 -13.14 8.37
N LEU A 100 -2.97 -14.05 7.56
CA LEU A 100 -3.81 -15.16 7.10
C LEU A 100 -4.04 -16.17 8.21
N SER A 101 -3.05 -16.38 9.07
CA SER A 101 -3.24 -17.30 10.17
C SER A 101 -4.08 -16.68 11.29
N ARG A 102 -4.26 -15.38 11.27
CA ARG A 102 -5.13 -14.73 12.28
C ARG A 102 -6.59 -14.79 11.90
N THR A 103 -6.90 -15.32 10.74
CA THR A 103 -8.28 -15.50 10.35
C THR A 103 -8.70 -16.96 10.38
N PRO A 104 -8.01 -17.85 11.06
CA PRO A 104 -8.40 -19.25 11.07
C PRO A 104 -9.77 -19.49 11.69
N ALA A 105 -10.15 -18.65 12.62
CA ALA A 105 -11.47 -18.80 13.21
C ALA A 105 -12.55 -18.68 12.15
N ALA A 106 -12.38 -17.72 11.25
CA ALA A 106 -13.34 -17.57 10.16
C ALA A 106 -13.26 -18.73 9.20
N ARG A 107 -12.06 -19.28 8.98
CA ARG A 107 -11.91 -20.38 8.05
C ARG A 107 -12.36 -21.69 8.62
N THR A 108 -12.17 -21.88 9.89
CA THR A 108 -12.51 -23.14 10.50
C THR A 108 -13.95 -23.18 10.97
N ALA A 109 -14.56 -22.05 11.01
CA ALA A 109 -15.96 -22.00 11.36
C ALA A 109 -16.80 -22.52 10.19
#